data_be8a101b1ff0c56808160b283d7a17c5
#
_entry.id   be8a101b1ff0c56808160b283d7a17c5
#
_cell.length_a   1.000
_cell.length_b   1.000
_cell.length_c   1.000
_cell.angle_alpha   90.00
_cell.angle_beta   90.00
_cell.angle_gamma   90.00
#
_symmetry.space_group_name_H-M   'P 1'
#
loop_
_entity.id
_entity.type
_entity.pdbx_description
1 polymer ?
#
loop_
_entity_poly.entity_id
_entity_poly.type
_entity_poly.pdbx_seq_one_letter_code
_entity_poly.pdbx_strand_id
1 'polypeptide(L)'
;KTLAYRHRLVAIAPPKVSISPSKKVDAEAIKEQQKVESVNFQNEMYSWLLKRKMQNRIFVEIQDIATTNAKLKKAGYFDDEALTPLTICEILGVDGLITSNYSLSKPMSEGGAIALGLLTGVWAGTNSTNISLSIHDKETNKLIWNYNHQYSGSVGSTPASLVDGLMREASKKM
;
A
#
# COMPACT_ATOMS: atom_id res chain seq x y z
N LYS A 1 8.19 13.17 -14.18
CA LYS A 1 9.24 12.15 -14.38
C LYS A 1 10.59 12.61 -13.79
N THR A 2 11.05 13.81 -14.08
CA THR A 2 12.41 14.29 -13.72
C THR A 2 12.66 14.28 -12.20
N LEU A 3 11.68 14.64 -11.36
CA LEU A 3 11.85 14.69 -9.91
C LEU A 3 11.99 13.29 -9.30
N ALA A 4 11.20 12.33 -9.75
CA ALA A 4 11.30 10.95 -9.28
C ALA A 4 12.68 10.32 -9.55
N TYR A 5 13.33 10.69 -10.65
CA TYR A 5 14.68 10.21 -10.99
C TYR A 5 15.79 10.83 -10.13
N ARG A 6 15.51 11.90 -9.39
CA ARG A 6 16.47 12.52 -8.47
C ARG A 6 16.46 11.89 -7.08
N HIS A 7 15.44 11.12 -6.76
CA HIS A 7 15.38 10.44 -5.48
C HIS A 7 16.51 9.43 -5.33
N ARG A 8 17.17 9.45 -4.20
CA ARG A 8 18.21 8.47 -3.81
C ARG A 8 17.67 7.42 -2.89
N LEU A 9 16.81 7.82 -1.97
CA LEU A 9 16.17 6.95 -0.99
C LEU A 9 14.67 7.23 -0.93
N VAL A 10 13.86 6.22 -1.12
CA VAL A 10 12.42 6.30 -0.99
C VAL A 10 11.92 5.34 0.08
N ALA A 11 10.79 5.64 0.67
CA ALA A 11 10.08 4.76 1.57
C ALA A 11 8.68 4.45 1.05
N ILE A 12 8.17 3.29 1.42
CA ILE A 12 6.79 2.89 1.18
C ILE A 12 6.04 3.07 2.50
N ALA A 13 5.15 4.06 2.57
CA ALA A 13 4.28 4.22 3.73
C ALA A 13 3.33 3.00 3.83
N PRO A 14 2.95 2.59 5.05
CA PRO A 14 1.93 1.58 5.21
C PRO A 14 0.68 1.96 4.42
N PRO A 15 0.22 1.13 3.47
CA PRO A 15 -0.98 1.43 2.69
C PRO A 15 -2.19 1.65 3.57
N LYS A 16 -3.04 2.59 3.20
CA LYS A 16 -4.35 2.77 3.82
C LYS A 16 -5.30 1.76 3.18
N VAL A 17 -5.88 0.89 3.99
CA VAL A 17 -6.78 -0.16 3.53
C VAL A 17 -8.16 0.06 4.14
N SER A 18 -9.18 0.10 3.28
CA SER A 18 -10.60 0.11 3.67
C SER A 18 -11.26 -1.15 3.15
N ILE A 19 -11.92 -1.89 4.02
CA ILE A 19 -12.68 -3.08 3.68
C ILE A 19 -14.16 -2.82 3.91
N SER A 20 -14.97 -3.01 2.86
CA SER A 20 -16.42 -2.82 2.90
C SER A 20 -17.13 -4.16 2.80
N PRO A 21 -17.61 -4.74 3.90
CA PRO A 21 -18.33 -6.01 3.87
C PRO A 21 -19.72 -5.87 3.25
N SER A 22 -20.19 -6.92 2.59
CA SER A 22 -21.55 -6.99 2.04
C SER A 22 -22.63 -7.18 3.11
N LYS A 23 -22.25 -7.60 4.31
CA LYS A 23 -23.11 -7.77 5.49
C LYS A 23 -22.45 -7.15 6.71
N LYS A 24 -23.25 -6.94 7.75
CA LYS A 24 -22.75 -6.41 9.01
C LYS A 24 -21.73 -7.36 9.64
N VAL A 25 -20.52 -6.89 9.81
CA VAL A 25 -19.40 -7.59 10.45
C VAL A 25 -18.90 -6.73 11.59
N ASP A 26 -18.28 -7.34 12.61
CA ASP A 26 -17.69 -6.62 13.74
C ASP A 26 -16.66 -5.58 13.27
N ALA A 27 -16.84 -4.34 13.71
CA ALA A 27 -15.97 -3.22 13.31
C ALA A 27 -14.52 -3.41 13.76
N GLU A 28 -14.29 -3.98 14.93
CA GLU A 28 -12.93 -4.27 15.42
C GLU A 28 -12.23 -5.34 14.59
N ALA A 29 -12.97 -6.37 14.17
CA ALA A 29 -12.44 -7.41 13.29
C ALA A 29 -12.06 -6.85 11.92
N ILE A 30 -12.87 -5.95 11.35
CA ILE A 30 -12.54 -5.24 10.11
C ILE A 30 -11.29 -4.40 10.29
N LYS A 31 -11.18 -3.66 11.37
CA LYS A 31 -10.03 -2.80 11.69
C LYS A 31 -8.73 -3.61 11.78
N GLU A 32 -8.75 -4.75 12.47
CA GLU A 32 -7.61 -5.65 12.55
C GLU A 32 -7.24 -6.23 11.17
N GLN A 33 -8.24 -6.60 10.37
CA GLN A 33 -8.00 -7.10 9.02
C GLN A 33 -7.40 -6.03 8.12
N GLN A 34 -7.83 -4.80 8.22
CA GLN A 34 -7.26 -3.68 7.47
C GLN A 34 -5.78 -3.48 7.80
N LYS A 35 -5.37 -3.65 9.06
CA LYS A 35 -3.97 -3.60 9.47
C LYS A 35 -3.15 -4.74 8.86
N VAL A 36 -3.68 -5.96 8.87
CA VAL A 36 -3.02 -7.13 8.26
C VAL A 36 -2.83 -6.93 6.77
N GLU A 37 -3.88 -6.51 6.06
CA GLU A 37 -3.81 -6.25 4.62
C GLU A 37 -2.82 -5.12 4.30
N SER A 38 -2.78 -4.07 5.11
CA SER A 38 -1.83 -2.96 4.94
C SER A 38 -0.38 -3.45 4.96
N VAL A 39 -0.02 -4.28 5.93
CA VAL A 39 1.33 -4.86 6.02
C VAL A 39 1.61 -5.80 4.84
N ASN A 40 0.65 -6.62 4.45
CA ASN A 40 0.80 -7.51 3.30
C ASN A 40 1.05 -6.73 2.01
N PHE A 41 0.25 -5.71 1.71
CA PHE A 41 0.46 -4.87 0.53
C PHE A 41 1.78 -4.12 0.57
N GLN A 42 2.17 -3.59 1.72
CA GLN A 42 3.45 -2.90 1.89
C GLN A 42 4.63 -3.82 1.58
N ASN A 43 4.62 -5.03 2.13
CA ASN A 43 5.66 -6.04 1.88
C ASN A 43 5.71 -6.46 0.41
N GLU A 44 4.57 -6.66 -0.23
CA GLU A 44 4.50 -7.03 -1.65
C GLU A 44 5.02 -5.91 -2.56
N MET A 45 4.69 -4.65 -2.26
CA MET A 45 5.22 -3.50 -2.99
C MET A 45 6.74 -3.40 -2.84
N TYR A 46 7.27 -3.58 -1.64
CA TYR A 46 8.70 -3.61 -1.37
C TYR A 46 9.41 -4.72 -2.15
N SER A 47 8.88 -5.93 -2.10
CA SER A 47 9.43 -7.08 -2.82
C SER A 47 9.43 -6.87 -4.32
N TRP A 48 8.37 -6.27 -4.87
CA TRP A 48 8.29 -5.95 -6.29
C TRP A 48 9.38 -4.93 -6.71
N LEU A 49 9.52 -3.84 -5.96
CA LEU A 49 10.53 -2.81 -6.22
C LEU A 49 11.94 -3.35 -6.07
N LEU A 50 12.20 -4.15 -5.03
CA LEU A 50 13.49 -4.78 -4.81
C LEU A 50 13.88 -5.71 -5.97
N LYS A 51 12.93 -6.49 -6.48
CA LYS A 51 13.14 -7.32 -7.67
C LYS A 51 13.51 -6.48 -8.90
N ARG A 52 12.86 -5.33 -9.11
CA ARG A 52 13.20 -4.42 -10.22
C ARG A 52 14.58 -3.79 -10.05
N LYS A 53 14.96 -3.48 -8.81
CA LYS A 53 16.31 -3.01 -8.49
C LYS A 53 17.36 -4.07 -8.82
N MET A 54 17.15 -5.31 -8.42
CA MET A 54 18.04 -6.43 -8.75
C MET A 54 18.16 -6.69 -10.25
N GLN A 55 17.15 -6.34 -11.02
CA GLN A 55 17.14 -6.40 -12.49
C GLN A 55 17.75 -5.15 -13.15
N ASN A 56 18.33 -4.23 -12.38
CA ASN A 56 18.86 -2.94 -12.86
C ASN A 56 17.84 -2.08 -13.61
N ARG A 57 16.57 -2.18 -13.25
CA ARG A 57 15.48 -1.39 -13.84
C ARG A 57 15.14 -0.14 -13.04
N ILE A 58 15.50 -0.11 -11.78
CA ILE A 58 15.42 1.07 -10.91
C ILE A 58 16.71 1.17 -10.10
N PHE A 59 17.13 2.40 -9.82
CA PHE A 59 18.41 2.68 -9.15
C PHE A 59 18.23 3.32 -7.77
N VAL A 60 17.02 3.72 -7.43
CA VAL A 60 16.71 4.30 -6.13
C VAL A 60 16.84 3.24 -5.03
N GLU A 61 17.36 3.66 -3.87
CA GLU A 61 17.35 2.83 -2.68
C GLU A 61 15.96 2.87 -2.05
N ILE A 62 15.54 1.75 -1.48
CA ILE A 62 14.22 1.60 -0.85
C ILE A 62 14.45 1.28 0.61
N GLN A 63 13.96 2.14 1.50
CA GLN A 63 14.04 1.90 2.94
C GLN A 63 13.28 0.61 3.30
N ASP A 64 13.90 -0.25 4.08
CA ASP A 64 13.26 -1.51 4.49
C ASP A 64 12.01 -1.24 5.35
N ILE A 65 11.07 -2.17 5.27
CA ILE A 65 9.76 -2.02 5.89
C ILE A 65 9.85 -1.96 7.41
N ALA A 66 10.71 -2.76 8.02
CA ALA A 66 10.87 -2.78 9.47
C ALA A 66 11.36 -1.43 9.99
N THR A 67 12.38 -0.85 9.36
CA THR A 67 12.90 0.48 9.70
C THR A 67 11.84 1.56 9.49
N THR A 68 11.16 1.55 8.35
CA THR A 68 10.08 2.48 8.03
C THR A 68 8.99 2.44 9.10
N ASN A 69 8.47 1.27 9.40
CA ASN A 69 7.35 1.11 10.32
C ASN A 69 7.75 1.40 11.78
N ALA A 70 8.98 1.07 12.19
CA ALA A 70 9.48 1.40 13.52
C ALA A 70 9.57 2.91 13.73
N LYS A 71 10.09 3.65 12.75
CA LYS A 71 10.17 5.12 12.81
C LYS A 71 8.77 5.76 12.84
N LEU A 72 7.86 5.27 12.01
CA LEU A 72 6.48 5.77 11.97
C LEU A 72 5.72 5.49 13.26
N LYS A 73 5.89 4.31 13.84
CA LYS A 73 5.29 3.96 15.13
C LYS A 73 5.76 4.88 16.24
N LYS A 74 7.06 5.14 16.30
CA LYS A 74 7.65 6.06 17.28
C LYS A 74 7.13 7.49 17.13
N ALA A 75 6.79 7.90 15.92
CA ALA A 75 6.24 9.23 15.62
C ALA A 75 4.71 9.35 15.76
N GLY A 76 4.02 8.29 16.19
CA GLY A 76 2.57 8.30 16.38
C GLY A 76 1.73 8.09 15.12
N TYR A 77 2.33 7.68 14.02
CA TYR A 77 1.63 7.48 12.75
C TYR A 77 0.41 6.56 12.84
N PHE A 78 0.49 5.52 13.67
CA PHE A 78 -0.59 4.54 13.85
C PHE A 78 -1.63 4.93 14.90
N ASP A 79 -1.44 6.08 15.55
CA ASP A 79 -2.31 6.58 16.64
C ASP A 79 -3.24 7.72 16.16
N ASP A 80 -3.71 7.64 14.91
CA ASP A 80 -4.60 8.60 14.25
C ASP A 80 -4.03 10.02 14.09
N GLU A 81 -2.74 10.21 14.23
CA GLU A 81 -2.11 11.48 13.90
C GLU A 81 -2.05 11.68 12.38
N ALA A 82 -2.64 12.77 11.92
CA ALA A 82 -2.62 13.16 10.50
C ALA A 82 -1.28 13.76 10.14
N LEU A 83 -0.31 12.90 9.78
CA LEU A 83 0.99 13.33 9.30
C LEU A 83 0.95 13.66 7.80
N THR A 84 1.53 14.80 7.42
CA THR A 84 1.68 15.16 6.01
C THR A 84 2.77 14.32 5.34
N PRO A 85 2.74 14.13 4.01
CA PRO A 85 3.82 13.45 3.29
C PRO A 85 5.22 14.04 3.56
N LEU A 86 5.32 15.36 3.64
CA LEU A 86 6.58 16.04 3.98
C LEU A 86 7.08 15.64 5.37
N THR A 87 6.22 15.71 6.38
CA THR A 87 6.56 15.31 7.75
C THR A 87 6.99 13.85 7.80
N ILE A 88 6.30 12.97 7.10
CA ILE A 88 6.67 11.55 7.01
C ILE A 88 8.06 11.40 6.37
N CYS A 89 8.36 12.10 5.28
CA CYS A 89 9.68 12.07 4.66
C CYS A 89 10.78 12.52 5.64
N GLU A 90 10.53 13.54 6.43
CA GLU A 90 11.47 14.05 7.45
C GLU A 90 11.70 13.02 8.56
N ILE A 91 10.62 12.42 9.09
CA ILE A 91 10.71 11.37 10.10
C ILE A 91 11.51 10.17 9.59
N LEU A 92 11.29 9.76 8.36
CA LEU A 92 11.94 8.60 7.75
C LEU A 92 13.34 8.91 7.23
N GLY A 93 13.66 10.16 6.98
CA GLY A 93 14.94 10.56 6.37
C GLY A 93 15.06 10.17 4.91
N VAL A 94 13.96 10.26 4.16
CA VAL A 94 13.88 9.86 2.74
C VAL A 94 13.60 11.05 1.84
N ASP A 95 13.95 10.91 0.55
CA ASP A 95 13.74 11.95 -0.47
C ASP A 95 12.35 11.88 -1.10
N GLY A 96 11.80 10.68 -1.16
CA GLY A 96 10.50 10.41 -1.74
C GLY A 96 9.68 9.43 -0.92
N LEU A 97 8.35 9.57 -1.01
CA LEU A 97 7.40 8.75 -0.30
C LEU A 97 6.40 8.16 -1.28
N ILE A 98 6.26 6.85 -1.23
CA ILE A 98 5.21 6.12 -1.93
C ILE A 98 4.05 5.91 -0.97
N THR A 99 2.89 6.45 -1.30
CA THR A 99 1.65 6.25 -0.55
C THR A 99 0.64 5.52 -1.40
N SER A 100 -0.23 4.74 -0.77
CA SER A 100 -1.27 4.01 -1.47
C SER A 100 -2.52 3.85 -0.62
N ASN A 101 -3.67 3.77 -1.31
CA ASN A 101 -4.97 3.51 -0.71
C ASN A 101 -5.60 2.33 -1.45
N TYR A 102 -6.08 1.35 -0.71
CA TYR A 102 -6.76 0.17 -1.21
C TYR A 102 -8.17 0.12 -0.65
N SER A 103 -9.18 0.17 -1.50
CA SER A 103 -10.58 -0.02 -1.11
C SER A 103 -11.02 -1.40 -1.61
N LEU A 104 -11.22 -2.32 -0.67
CA LEU A 104 -11.52 -3.72 -0.92
C LEU A 104 -12.98 -4.02 -0.62
N SER A 105 -13.64 -4.80 -1.49
CA SER A 105 -14.97 -5.33 -1.19
C SER A 105 -14.91 -6.59 -0.32
N LYS A 106 -13.74 -7.21 -0.20
CA LYS A 106 -13.47 -8.37 0.68
C LYS A 106 -11.99 -8.44 1.06
N PRO A 107 -11.65 -9.16 2.15
CA PRO A 107 -10.25 -9.41 2.51
C PRO A 107 -9.53 -10.23 1.44
N MET A 108 -8.23 -10.01 1.29
CA MET A 108 -7.36 -10.70 0.34
C MET A 108 -6.63 -11.89 0.96
N SER A 109 -6.44 -11.89 2.28
CA SER A 109 -5.74 -12.96 2.99
C SER A 109 -6.72 -13.99 3.56
N GLU A 110 -6.43 -15.27 3.39
CA GLU A 110 -7.26 -16.37 3.93
C GLU A 110 -7.34 -16.33 5.45
N GLY A 111 -6.21 -16.04 6.12
CA GLY A 111 -6.16 -15.92 7.58
C GLY A 111 -7.09 -14.83 8.12
N GLY A 112 -7.23 -13.74 7.38
CA GLY A 112 -8.14 -12.67 7.71
C GLY A 112 -9.61 -13.03 7.49
N ALA A 113 -9.91 -13.76 6.43
CA ALA A 113 -11.26 -14.25 6.19
C ALA A 113 -11.74 -15.15 7.34
N ILE A 114 -10.85 -16.01 7.86
CA ILE A 114 -11.14 -16.88 9.01
C ILE A 114 -11.31 -16.05 10.29
N ALA A 115 -10.44 -15.09 10.56
CA ALA A 115 -10.51 -14.22 11.74
C ALA A 115 -11.81 -13.40 11.79
N LEU A 116 -12.34 -13.02 10.63
CA LEU A 116 -13.61 -12.32 10.50
C LEU A 116 -14.85 -13.24 10.54
N GLY A 117 -14.68 -14.55 10.71
CA GLY A 117 -15.78 -15.51 10.69
C GLY A 117 -16.44 -15.68 9.31
N LEU A 118 -15.67 -15.48 8.24
CA LEU A 118 -16.17 -15.36 6.87
C LEU A 118 -16.40 -16.69 6.14
N LEU A 119 -16.37 -17.80 6.83
CA LEU A 119 -16.72 -19.10 6.23
C LEU A 119 -18.18 -19.20 5.75
N THR A 120 -18.97 -18.15 5.97
CA THR A 120 -20.43 -18.16 5.75
C THR A 120 -20.91 -17.26 4.60
N GLY A 121 -20.06 -16.93 3.62
CA GLY A 121 -20.49 -16.19 2.42
C GLY A 121 -20.79 -14.70 2.63
N VAL A 122 -20.32 -14.09 3.71
CA VAL A 122 -20.43 -12.63 3.95
C VAL A 122 -19.73 -11.84 2.84
N TRP A 123 -18.76 -12.43 2.20
CA TRP A 123 -17.99 -11.86 1.11
C TRP A 123 -18.33 -12.45 -0.26
N ALA A 124 -19.46 -13.17 -0.35
CA ALA A 124 -19.96 -13.67 -1.62
C ALA A 124 -20.38 -12.48 -2.52
N GLY A 125 -19.72 -12.34 -3.63
CA GLY A 125 -19.97 -11.28 -4.60
C GLY A 125 -18.74 -11.01 -5.47
N THR A 126 -18.90 -10.15 -6.47
CA THR A 126 -17.82 -9.71 -7.34
C THR A 126 -16.79 -8.91 -6.53
N ASN A 127 -15.53 -9.31 -6.61
CA ASN A 127 -14.43 -8.52 -6.06
C ASN A 127 -14.33 -7.19 -6.78
N SER A 128 -14.41 -6.12 -6.04
CA SER A 128 -14.06 -4.80 -6.55
C SER A 128 -12.95 -4.24 -5.67
N THR A 129 -11.85 -3.84 -6.29
CA THR A 129 -10.71 -3.23 -5.62
C THR A 129 -10.35 -1.94 -6.33
N ASN A 130 -10.46 -0.82 -5.62
CA ASN A 130 -10.01 0.48 -6.10
C ASN A 130 -8.68 0.81 -5.42
N ILE A 131 -7.69 1.18 -6.22
CA ILE A 131 -6.35 1.48 -5.73
C ILE A 131 -5.93 2.85 -6.21
N SER A 132 -5.37 3.64 -5.31
CA SER A 132 -4.66 4.88 -5.61
C SER A 132 -3.21 4.72 -5.15
N LEU A 133 -2.28 4.98 -6.04
CA LEU A 133 -0.84 4.94 -5.81
C LEU A 133 -0.25 6.30 -6.11
N SER A 134 0.56 6.84 -5.20
CA SER A 134 1.10 8.19 -5.32
C SER A 134 2.57 8.24 -4.94
N ILE A 135 3.31 9.15 -5.57
CA ILE A 135 4.69 9.48 -5.21
C ILE A 135 4.74 10.95 -4.81
N HIS A 136 5.25 11.21 -3.62
CA HIS A 136 5.48 12.54 -3.08
C HIS A 136 6.97 12.85 -3.05
N ASP A 137 7.31 14.08 -3.40
CA ASP A 137 8.69 14.58 -3.38
C ASP A 137 8.90 15.46 -2.16
N LYS A 138 9.96 15.16 -1.38
CA LYS A 138 10.29 15.93 -0.18
C LYS A 138 10.77 17.34 -0.51
N GLU A 139 11.66 17.47 -1.49
CA GLU A 139 12.31 18.74 -1.81
C GLU A 139 11.31 19.81 -2.22
N THR A 140 10.36 19.45 -3.08
CA THR A 140 9.32 20.37 -3.56
C THR A 140 8.05 20.36 -2.74
N ASN A 141 7.90 19.41 -1.81
CA ASN A 141 6.68 19.16 -1.06
C ASN A 141 5.44 18.97 -1.98
N LYS A 142 5.64 18.27 -3.09
CA LYS A 142 4.59 18.05 -4.09
C LYS A 142 4.31 16.60 -4.37
N LEU A 143 3.04 16.34 -4.68
CA LEU A 143 2.66 15.11 -5.36
C LEU A 143 3.20 15.18 -6.80
N ILE A 144 4.13 14.29 -7.14
CA ILE A 144 4.80 14.30 -8.45
C ILE A 144 4.28 13.24 -9.40
N TRP A 145 3.54 12.29 -8.90
CA TRP A 145 2.91 11.25 -9.70
C TRP A 145 1.76 10.59 -8.95
N ASN A 146 0.71 10.24 -9.69
CA ASN A 146 -0.46 9.53 -9.17
C ASN A 146 -0.99 8.55 -10.22
N TYR A 147 -1.44 7.40 -9.76
CA TYR A 147 -2.06 6.38 -10.57
C TYR A 147 -3.25 5.77 -9.84
N ASN A 148 -4.40 5.75 -10.49
CA ASN A 148 -5.61 5.14 -9.96
C ASN A 148 -6.02 3.97 -10.85
N HIS A 149 -6.43 2.87 -10.26
CA HIS A 149 -6.88 1.70 -10.99
C HIS A 149 -8.00 0.98 -10.24
N GLN A 150 -8.92 0.41 -11.00
CA GLN A 150 -9.99 -0.42 -10.47
C GLN A 150 -9.86 -1.82 -11.05
N TYR A 151 -9.82 -2.80 -10.18
CA TYR A 151 -9.89 -4.21 -10.52
C TYR A 151 -11.29 -4.75 -10.22
N SER A 152 -11.81 -5.63 -11.08
CA SER A 152 -13.09 -6.30 -10.91
C SER A 152 -12.97 -7.79 -11.21
N GLY A 153 -13.80 -8.58 -10.58
CA GLY A 153 -13.83 -10.04 -10.76
C GLY A 153 -12.72 -10.76 -9.98
N SER A 154 -12.24 -11.88 -10.51
CA SER A 154 -11.22 -12.72 -9.88
C SER A 154 -9.77 -12.22 -10.07
N VAL A 155 -9.59 -11.12 -10.76
CA VAL A 155 -8.25 -10.53 -10.96
C VAL A 155 -7.73 -10.00 -9.65
N GLY A 156 -6.54 -10.44 -9.26
CA GLY A 156 -5.94 -10.03 -8.01
C GLY A 156 -6.54 -10.72 -6.78
N SER A 157 -6.71 -12.05 -6.84
CA SER A 157 -7.26 -12.85 -5.74
C SER A 157 -6.35 -12.94 -4.50
N THR A 158 -5.08 -12.56 -4.61
CA THR A 158 -4.11 -12.52 -3.51
C THR A 158 -3.42 -11.18 -3.47
N PRO A 159 -2.85 -10.76 -2.31
CA PRO A 159 -2.06 -9.54 -2.23
C PRO A 159 -0.92 -9.48 -3.25
N ALA A 160 -0.20 -10.60 -3.44
CA ALA A 160 0.91 -10.69 -4.39
C ALA A 160 0.45 -10.46 -5.84
N SER A 161 -0.63 -11.11 -6.27
CA SER A 161 -1.14 -10.96 -7.64
C SER A 161 -1.71 -9.57 -7.90
N LEU A 162 -2.39 -8.99 -6.92
CA LEU A 162 -2.95 -7.64 -7.00
C LEU A 162 -1.83 -6.60 -7.14
N VAL A 163 -0.81 -6.68 -6.28
CA VAL A 163 0.32 -5.74 -6.30
C VAL A 163 1.15 -5.91 -7.57
N ASP A 164 1.42 -7.14 -8.03
CA ASP A 164 2.14 -7.35 -9.30
C ASP A 164 1.41 -6.71 -10.48
N GLY A 165 0.10 -6.92 -10.58
CA GLY A 165 -0.73 -6.30 -11.61
C GLY A 165 -0.72 -4.77 -11.53
N LEU A 166 -0.94 -4.22 -10.33
CA LEU A 166 -0.93 -2.78 -10.08
C LEU A 166 0.42 -2.15 -10.48
N MET A 167 1.52 -2.69 -10.00
CA MET A 167 2.84 -2.12 -10.21
C MET A 167 3.31 -2.23 -11.66
N ARG A 168 2.91 -3.28 -12.36
CA ARG A 168 3.17 -3.41 -13.80
C ARG A 168 2.44 -2.33 -14.61
N GLU A 169 1.16 -2.13 -14.35
CA GLU A 169 0.37 -1.11 -15.06
C GLU A 169 0.83 0.30 -14.70
N ALA A 170 1.08 0.55 -13.42
CA ALA A 170 1.60 1.82 -12.94
C ALA A 170 2.95 2.17 -13.59
N SER A 171 3.87 1.22 -13.68
CA SER A 171 5.20 1.45 -14.27
C SER A 171 5.18 1.79 -15.75
N LYS A 172 4.14 1.36 -16.49
CA LYS A 172 3.95 1.76 -17.90
C LYS A 172 3.51 3.23 -18.05
N LYS A 173 2.92 3.79 -16.99
CA LYS A 173 2.39 5.17 -16.98
C LYS A 173 3.37 6.17 -16.38
N MET A 174 4.45 5.73 -15.77
CA MET A 174 5.52 6.55 -15.23
C MET A 174 6.53 6.94 -16.32
#